data_b86416d6080a55ce581f7577ad033fb1
#
_entry.id   b86416d6080a55ce581f7577ad033fb1
#
_cell.length_a   1.000
_cell.length_b   1.000
_cell.length_c   1.000
_cell.angle_alpha   90.00
_cell.angle_beta   90.00
_cell.angle_gamma   90.00
#
_symmetry.space_group_name_H-M   'P 1'
#
loop_
_entity.id
_entity.type
_entity.pdbx_description
1 polymer ?
#
loop_
_entity_poly.entity_id
_entity_poly.type
_entity_poly.pdbx_seq_one_letter_code
_entity_poly.pdbx_strand_id
1 'polypeptide(L)'
;MGEAACVSVHGANRLGGNSLLDLVVFGRAAGIHINEALKSGGGVADANKDDIDKALDGLNKLNESTSGHEVSSVKKELQEVMQNYFGVFRRGDYMEKGVAALSDIREKINNLYVEDKSSAFNTNRVEAIELQNLFEVAEATAISSLQRTESRGAHAREDFPERDDENWLCHSLYDPSTKVLGKRHVNFEPHQVEAFPPKIRTY
;
A
#
# COMPACT_ATOMS: atom_id res chain seq x y z
N MET A 1 -3.65 -11.50 -5.02
CA MET A 1 -4.89 -11.49 -5.84
C MET A 1 -5.91 -10.58 -5.20
N GLY A 2 -6.85 -10.09 -6.00
CA GLY A 2 -7.89 -9.19 -5.55
C GLY A 2 -7.44 -7.74 -5.48
N GLU A 3 -8.26 -6.89 -4.88
CA GLU A 3 -8.07 -5.44 -4.88
C GLU A 3 -6.74 -5.00 -4.25
N ALA A 4 -6.34 -5.65 -3.17
CA ALA A 4 -5.09 -5.36 -2.47
C ALA A 4 -3.81 -5.74 -3.25
N ALA A 5 -3.93 -6.54 -4.32
CA ALA A 5 -2.78 -7.03 -5.07
C ALA A 5 -2.15 -5.98 -5.99
N CYS A 6 -2.86 -4.91 -6.32
CA CYS A 6 -2.42 -3.83 -7.21
C CYS A 6 -1.80 -4.35 -8.53
N VAL A 7 -2.64 -4.89 -9.42
CA VAL A 7 -2.19 -5.44 -10.71
C VAL A 7 -1.68 -4.36 -11.71
N SER A 8 -1.67 -3.10 -11.31
CA SER A 8 -1.14 -1.96 -12.08
C SER A 8 -1.89 -1.64 -13.38
N VAL A 9 -3.18 -1.93 -13.46
CA VAL A 9 -4.00 -1.70 -14.69
C VAL A 9 -4.88 -0.45 -14.61
N HIS A 10 -5.01 0.17 -13.45
CA HIS A 10 -5.91 1.32 -13.25
C HIS A 10 -5.25 2.68 -13.47
N GLY A 11 -3.94 2.71 -13.69
CA GLY A 11 -3.19 3.96 -13.76
C GLY A 11 -3.24 4.74 -12.44
N ALA A 12 -3.25 6.07 -12.53
CA ALA A 12 -3.26 6.95 -11.35
C ALA A 12 -4.68 7.23 -10.81
N ASN A 13 -5.73 6.70 -11.42
CA ASN A 13 -7.11 6.85 -10.98
C ASN A 13 -7.98 5.71 -11.47
N ARG A 14 -8.44 4.87 -10.55
CA ARG A 14 -9.41 3.82 -10.85
C ARG A 14 -10.79 4.43 -11.16
N LEU A 15 -11.32 4.14 -12.33
CA LEU A 15 -12.68 4.55 -12.72
C LEU A 15 -13.75 3.69 -12.05
N GLY A 16 -14.95 4.25 -11.87
CA GLY A 16 -16.09 3.55 -11.28
C GLY A 16 -16.41 2.26 -12.03
N GLY A 17 -16.72 1.19 -11.30
CA GLY A 17 -17.00 -0.14 -11.84
C GLY A 17 -15.78 -0.99 -12.18
N ASN A 18 -14.63 -0.41 -12.51
CA ASN A 18 -13.45 -1.15 -12.95
C ASN A 18 -12.83 -2.05 -11.86
N SER A 19 -13.08 -1.78 -10.59
CA SER A 19 -12.64 -2.66 -9.49
C SER A 19 -13.27 -4.04 -9.58
N LEU A 20 -14.58 -4.11 -9.85
CA LEU A 20 -15.29 -5.38 -9.97
C LEU A 20 -14.78 -6.20 -11.15
N LEU A 21 -14.48 -5.55 -12.28
CA LEU A 21 -13.88 -6.21 -13.45
C LEU A 21 -12.49 -6.76 -13.13
N ASP A 22 -11.66 -5.99 -12.45
CA ASP A 22 -10.33 -6.40 -11.98
C ASP A 22 -10.43 -7.66 -11.12
N LEU A 23 -11.27 -7.64 -10.08
CA LEU A 23 -11.43 -8.77 -9.15
C LEU A 23 -11.87 -10.05 -9.87
N VAL A 24 -12.82 -9.96 -10.81
CA VAL A 24 -13.32 -11.12 -11.55
C VAL A 24 -12.29 -11.64 -12.54
N VAL A 25 -11.69 -10.76 -13.35
CA VAL A 25 -10.77 -11.16 -14.44
C VAL A 25 -9.47 -11.73 -13.85
N PHE A 26 -8.82 -10.99 -12.97
CA PHE A 26 -7.53 -11.42 -12.42
C PHE A 26 -7.69 -12.50 -11.35
N GLY A 27 -8.79 -12.52 -10.60
CA GLY A 27 -9.10 -13.61 -9.68
C GLY A 27 -9.31 -14.93 -10.42
N ARG A 28 -10.05 -14.92 -11.53
CA ARG A 28 -10.23 -16.08 -12.40
C ARG A 28 -8.91 -16.54 -13.03
N ALA A 29 -8.11 -15.61 -13.59
CA ALA A 29 -6.82 -15.91 -14.19
C ALA A 29 -5.87 -16.56 -13.18
N ALA A 30 -5.80 -16.03 -11.98
CA ALA A 30 -4.99 -16.57 -10.90
C ALA A 30 -5.46 -17.98 -10.48
N GLY A 31 -6.76 -18.22 -10.35
CA GLY A 31 -7.31 -19.54 -10.04
C GLY A 31 -6.97 -20.58 -11.10
N ILE A 32 -7.06 -20.23 -12.39
CA ILE A 32 -6.67 -21.10 -13.50
C ILE A 32 -5.18 -21.44 -13.41
N HIS A 33 -4.33 -20.42 -13.26
CA HIS A 33 -2.88 -20.60 -13.19
C HIS A 33 -2.44 -21.47 -12.00
N ILE A 34 -3.02 -21.25 -10.81
CA ILE A 34 -2.75 -22.07 -9.63
C ILE A 34 -3.15 -23.55 -9.88
N ASN A 35 -4.32 -23.77 -10.46
CA ASN A 35 -4.78 -25.12 -10.78
C ASN A 35 -3.87 -25.84 -11.80
N GLU A 36 -3.37 -25.14 -12.81
CA GLU A 36 -2.41 -25.68 -13.76
C GLU A 36 -1.06 -25.98 -13.12
N ALA A 37 -0.54 -25.06 -12.29
CA ALA A 37 0.71 -25.25 -11.56
C ALA A 37 0.66 -26.47 -10.63
N LEU A 38 -0.45 -26.65 -9.90
CA LEU A 38 -0.63 -27.82 -9.03
C LEU A 38 -0.72 -29.12 -9.80
N LYS A 39 -1.41 -29.15 -10.96
CA LYS A 39 -1.50 -30.32 -11.83
C LYS A 39 -0.15 -30.70 -12.47
N SER A 40 0.71 -29.74 -12.74
CA SER A 40 2.06 -29.98 -13.29
C SER A 40 3.10 -30.38 -12.24
N GLY A 41 2.69 -30.67 -11.02
CA GLY A 41 3.58 -31.10 -9.94
C GLY A 41 4.19 -29.92 -9.16
N GLY A 42 3.70 -28.71 -9.35
CA GLY A 42 3.99 -27.56 -8.49
C GLY A 42 3.45 -27.82 -7.09
N GLY A 43 4.29 -28.20 -6.14
CA GLY A 43 3.91 -28.39 -4.74
C GLY A 43 3.82 -27.02 -4.02
N VAL A 44 3.09 -26.99 -2.93
CA VAL A 44 3.21 -25.91 -1.96
C VAL A 44 4.50 -26.14 -1.19
N ALA A 45 5.41 -25.18 -1.18
CA ALA A 45 6.63 -25.26 -0.38
C ALA A 45 6.25 -25.34 1.12
N ASP A 46 7.07 -26.05 1.88
CA ASP A 46 6.93 -26.04 3.34
C ASP A 46 7.13 -24.61 3.88
N ALA A 47 6.38 -24.29 4.93
CA ALA A 47 6.52 -22.98 5.55
C ALA A 47 7.93 -22.81 6.15
N ASN A 48 8.55 -21.67 5.89
CA ASN A 48 9.84 -21.36 6.49
C ASN A 48 9.68 -21.16 8.00
N LYS A 49 10.45 -21.90 8.78
CA LYS A 49 10.39 -21.83 10.25
C LYS A 49 10.70 -20.44 10.77
N ASP A 50 11.69 -19.75 10.21
CA ASP A 50 12.07 -18.41 10.65
C ASP A 50 10.95 -17.38 10.42
N ASP A 51 10.14 -17.54 9.36
CA ASP A 51 8.99 -16.67 9.10
C ASP A 51 7.85 -16.96 10.06
N ILE A 52 7.63 -18.23 10.42
CA ILE A 52 6.67 -18.62 11.45
C ILE A 52 7.09 -18.03 12.81
N ASP A 53 8.36 -18.20 13.19
CA ASP A 53 8.89 -17.72 14.47
C ASP A 53 8.77 -16.18 14.54
N LYS A 54 9.11 -15.43 13.48
CA LYS A 54 8.92 -13.97 13.41
C LYS A 54 7.46 -13.54 13.59
N ALA A 55 6.53 -14.26 12.93
CA ALA A 55 5.11 -13.95 13.06
C ALA A 55 4.60 -14.18 14.50
N LEU A 56 5.03 -15.28 15.13
CA LEU A 56 4.71 -15.60 16.53
C LEU A 56 5.33 -14.58 17.49
N ASP A 57 6.57 -14.17 17.28
CA ASP A 57 7.25 -13.16 18.10
C ASP A 57 6.52 -11.81 18.04
N GLY A 58 6.04 -11.40 16.86
CA GLY A 58 5.22 -10.20 16.70
C GLY A 58 3.92 -10.26 17.53
N LEU A 59 3.22 -11.41 17.49
CA LEU A 59 2.02 -11.63 18.31
C LEU A 59 2.31 -11.68 19.80
N ASN A 60 3.37 -12.37 20.20
CA ASN A 60 3.79 -12.49 21.60
C ASN A 60 4.16 -11.11 22.18
N LYS A 61 4.87 -10.28 21.43
CA LYS A 61 5.20 -8.92 21.83
C LYS A 61 3.96 -8.10 22.18
N LEU A 62 2.89 -8.19 21.37
CA LEU A 62 1.61 -7.52 21.65
C LEU A 62 0.91 -8.11 22.89
N ASN A 63 0.92 -9.44 23.03
CA ASN A 63 0.29 -10.12 24.17
C ASN A 63 0.98 -9.80 25.49
N GLU A 64 2.32 -9.68 25.50
CA GLU A 64 3.14 -9.45 26.67
C GLU A 64 3.32 -7.96 27.00
N SER A 65 2.89 -7.05 26.12
CA SER A 65 3.01 -5.61 26.36
C SER A 65 2.29 -5.20 27.65
N THR A 66 2.98 -4.51 28.53
CA THR A 66 2.42 -4.01 29.80
C THR A 66 2.25 -2.49 29.83
N SER A 67 2.87 -1.81 28.88
CA SER A 67 2.82 -0.35 28.70
C SER A 67 3.15 -0.01 27.25
N GLY A 68 2.83 1.21 26.84
CA GLY A 68 3.09 1.69 25.48
C GLY A 68 2.01 2.64 25.00
N HIS A 69 1.86 2.76 23.69
CA HIS A 69 0.87 3.62 23.07
C HIS A 69 -0.43 2.86 22.81
N GLU A 70 -1.55 3.51 23.09
CA GLU A 70 -2.88 2.96 22.82
C GLU A 70 -3.12 2.88 21.31
N VAL A 71 -3.61 1.74 20.83
CA VAL A 71 -3.82 1.45 19.41
C VAL A 71 -4.74 2.46 18.74
N SER A 72 -5.88 2.78 19.37
CA SER A 72 -6.88 3.72 18.86
C SER A 72 -6.31 5.14 18.70
N SER A 73 -5.47 5.58 19.64
CA SER A 73 -4.84 6.89 19.63
C SER A 73 -3.84 7.02 18.48
N VAL A 74 -2.97 6.00 18.30
CA VAL A 74 -1.98 5.99 17.20
C VAL A 74 -2.65 5.86 15.84
N LYS A 75 -3.71 5.06 15.73
CA LYS A 75 -4.52 4.94 14.50
C LYS A 75 -5.13 6.29 14.10
N LYS A 76 -5.70 7.02 15.06
CA LYS A 76 -6.26 8.35 14.82
C LYS A 76 -5.19 9.34 14.36
N GLU A 77 -4.03 9.35 15.00
CA GLU A 77 -2.90 10.20 14.62
C GLU A 77 -2.43 9.91 13.19
N LEU A 78 -2.31 8.63 12.82
CA LEU A 78 -1.98 8.23 11.44
C LEU A 78 -3.01 8.76 10.44
N GLN A 79 -4.30 8.63 10.74
CA GLN A 79 -5.38 9.13 9.88
C GLN A 79 -5.32 10.65 9.72
N GLU A 80 -5.05 11.39 10.81
CA GLU A 80 -4.92 12.85 10.79
C GLU A 80 -3.69 13.29 9.96
N VAL A 81 -2.56 12.62 10.11
CA VAL A 81 -1.35 12.88 9.30
C VAL A 81 -1.64 12.64 7.81
N MET A 82 -2.23 11.51 7.46
CA MET A 82 -2.55 11.21 6.07
C MET A 82 -3.58 12.19 5.49
N GLN A 83 -4.60 12.58 6.25
CA GLN A 83 -5.59 13.56 5.81
C GLN A 83 -5.00 14.95 5.61
N ASN A 84 -4.16 15.41 6.53
CA ASN A 84 -3.67 16.79 6.53
C ASN A 84 -2.53 17.01 5.53
N TYR A 85 -1.68 16.00 5.29
CA TYR A 85 -0.49 16.14 4.48
C TYR A 85 -0.55 15.42 3.13
N PHE A 86 -1.39 14.39 2.99
CA PHE A 86 -1.49 13.56 1.79
C PHE A 86 -2.91 13.46 1.22
N GLY A 87 -3.75 14.42 1.57
CA GLY A 87 -5.14 14.53 1.07
C GLY A 87 -5.23 14.74 -0.44
N VAL A 88 -6.34 15.37 -0.87
CA VAL A 88 -6.64 15.55 -2.31
C VAL A 88 -5.66 16.48 -3.00
N PHE A 89 -5.40 17.64 -2.41
CA PHE A 89 -4.46 18.62 -2.94
C PHE A 89 -3.15 18.58 -2.17
N ARG A 90 -2.05 18.37 -2.89
CA ARG A 90 -0.75 18.05 -2.31
C ARG A 90 0.30 19.10 -2.66
N ARG A 91 1.16 19.38 -1.69
CA ARG A 91 2.32 20.27 -1.87
C ARG A 91 3.55 19.62 -1.25
N GLY A 92 4.72 19.78 -1.87
CA GLY A 92 5.96 19.18 -1.42
C GLY A 92 6.31 19.53 0.02
N ASP A 93 6.25 20.82 0.37
CA ASP A 93 6.58 21.32 1.72
C ASP A 93 5.67 20.79 2.84
N TYR A 94 4.40 20.49 2.52
CA TYR A 94 3.48 19.83 3.45
C TYR A 94 3.76 18.33 3.55
N MET A 95 3.96 17.67 2.41
CA MET A 95 4.24 16.23 2.38
C MET A 95 5.56 15.89 3.07
N GLU A 96 6.59 16.72 3.00
CA GLU A 96 7.83 16.55 3.76
C GLU A 96 7.58 16.53 5.28
N LYS A 97 6.73 17.43 5.78
CA LYS A 97 6.31 17.42 7.19
C LYS A 97 5.52 16.16 7.54
N GLY A 98 4.66 15.72 6.62
CA GLY A 98 3.91 14.48 6.77
C GLY A 98 4.82 13.26 6.86
N VAL A 99 5.84 13.14 6.01
CA VAL A 99 6.83 12.06 6.07
C VAL A 99 7.59 12.06 7.40
N ALA A 100 7.97 13.25 7.90
CA ALA A 100 8.60 13.35 9.21
C ALA A 100 7.66 12.88 10.34
N ALA A 101 6.38 13.30 10.31
CA ALA A 101 5.38 12.85 11.28
C ALA A 101 5.13 11.33 11.22
N LEU A 102 5.17 10.71 10.04
CA LEU A 102 5.07 9.26 9.90
C LEU A 102 6.23 8.53 10.59
N SER A 103 7.43 9.10 10.62
CA SER A 103 8.55 8.50 11.35
C SER A 103 8.28 8.41 12.86
N ASP A 104 7.68 9.45 13.43
CA ASP A 104 7.29 9.45 14.85
C ASP A 104 6.18 8.42 15.14
N ILE A 105 5.23 8.27 14.21
CA ILE A 105 4.16 7.27 14.30
C ILE A 105 4.74 5.84 14.23
N ARG A 106 5.75 5.59 13.39
CA ARG A 106 6.45 4.30 13.33
C ARG A 106 7.02 3.90 14.68
N GLU A 107 7.66 4.83 15.38
CA GLU A 107 8.20 4.56 16.73
C GLU A 107 7.09 4.19 17.71
N LYS A 108 5.94 4.86 17.63
CA LYS A 108 4.78 4.53 18.46
C LYS A 108 4.21 3.15 18.13
N ILE A 109 4.13 2.79 16.85
CA ILE A 109 3.67 1.47 16.40
C ILE A 109 4.59 0.36 16.90
N ASN A 110 5.90 0.59 16.94
CA ASN A 110 6.85 -0.36 17.50
C ASN A 110 6.65 -0.61 18.99
N ASN A 111 5.93 0.27 19.68
CA ASN A 111 5.68 0.23 21.12
C ASN A 111 4.17 0.36 21.45
N LEU A 112 3.35 -0.45 20.75
CA LEU A 112 1.90 -0.51 21.03
C LEU A 112 1.63 -1.29 22.31
N TYR A 113 0.58 -0.84 23.01
CA TYR A 113 0.01 -1.51 24.16
C TYR A 113 -1.37 -2.06 23.84
N VAL A 114 -1.56 -3.34 24.09
CA VAL A 114 -2.85 -4.04 23.97
C VAL A 114 -3.34 -4.37 25.36
N GLU A 115 -4.40 -3.70 25.81
CA GLU A 115 -4.95 -3.87 27.16
C GLU A 115 -5.62 -5.23 27.35
N ASP A 116 -6.46 -5.62 26.39
CA ASP A 116 -7.14 -6.92 26.40
C ASP A 116 -6.15 -8.06 26.13
N LYS A 117 -5.98 -8.94 27.12
CA LYS A 117 -5.10 -10.13 27.05
C LYS A 117 -5.86 -11.42 26.77
N SER A 118 -7.15 -11.36 26.49
CA SER A 118 -7.95 -12.54 26.16
C SER A 118 -7.45 -13.21 24.87
N SER A 119 -7.60 -14.53 24.81
CA SER A 119 -7.21 -15.33 23.63
C SER A 119 -8.32 -15.38 22.56
N ALA A 120 -9.57 -15.11 22.92
CA ALA A 120 -10.72 -15.20 22.06
C ALA A 120 -11.39 -13.81 21.89
N PHE A 121 -11.81 -13.49 20.67
CA PHE A 121 -12.49 -12.23 20.30
C PHE A 121 -11.75 -10.95 20.71
N ASN A 122 -10.42 -11.00 20.76
CA ASN A 122 -9.57 -9.86 21.10
C ASN A 122 -9.46 -8.89 19.90
N THR A 123 -10.43 -8.00 19.78
CA THR A 123 -10.48 -6.99 18.71
C THR A 123 -9.35 -5.97 18.83
N ASN A 124 -8.92 -5.65 20.05
CA ASN A 124 -7.82 -4.70 20.29
C ASN A 124 -6.48 -5.22 19.72
N ARG A 125 -6.22 -6.53 19.86
CA ARG A 125 -5.07 -7.17 19.23
C ARG A 125 -5.16 -7.20 17.70
N VAL A 126 -6.34 -7.47 17.15
CA VAL A 126 -6.57 -7.43 15.70
C VAL A 126 -6.32 -6.01 15.19
N GLU A 127 -6.86 -4.99 15.83
CA GLU A 127 -6.62 -3.59 15.46
C GLU A 127 -5.15 -3.18 15.54
N ALA A 128 -4.38 -3.72 16.49
CA ALA A 128 -2.94 -3.48 16.57
C ALA A 128 -2.19 -4.03 15.35
N ILE A 129 -2.54 -5.24 14.89
CA ILE A 129 -1.97 -5.87 13.69
C ILE A 129 -2.40 -5.11 12.43
N GLU A 130 -3.67 -4.75 12.34
CA GLU A 130 -4.20 -3.95 11.23
C GLU A 130 -3.51 -2.58 11.15
N LEU A 131 -3.24 -1.93 12.28
CA LEU A 131 -2.54 -0.65 12.31
C LEU A 131 -1.10 -0.77 11.79
N GLN A 132 -0.38 -1.86 12.11
CA GLN A 132 0.94 -2.13 11.55
C GLN A 132 0.88 -2.25 10.03
N ASN A 133 -0.07 -3.02 9.49
CA ASN A 133 -0.26 -3.19 8.06
C ASN A 133 -0.70 -1.88 7.38
N LEU A 134 -1.60 -1.14 7.99
CA LEU A 134 -2.07 0.16 7.49
C LEU A 134 -0.94 1.17 7.38
N PHE A 135 -0.03 1.18 8.35
CA PHE A 135 1.12 2.06 8.36
C PHE A 135 2.06 1.81 7.16
N GLU A 136 2.34 0.55 6.82
CA GLU A 136 3.19 0.22 5.66
C GLU A 136 2.60 0.76 4.34
N VAL A 137 1.29 0.66 4.18
CA VAL A 137 0.59 1.21 2.99
C VAL A 137 0.59 2.75 3.01
N ALA A 138 0.39 3.35 4.18
CA ALA A 138 0.43 4.80 4.35
C ALA A 138 1.82 5.38 4.02
N GLU A 139 2.89 4.75 4.52
CA GLU A 139 4.28 5.16 4.24
C GLU A 139 4.60 5.02 2.74
N ALA A 140 4.22 3.91 2.11
CA ALA A 140 4.42 3.71 0.67
C ALA A 140 3.70 4.78 -0.15
N THR A 141 2.47 5.13 0.25
CA THR A 141 1.68 6.20 -0.38
C THR A 141 2.34 7.57 -0.20
N ALA A 142 2.79 7.88 1.01
CA ALA A 142 3.40 9.16 1.35
C ALA A 142 4.71 9.39 0.56
N ILE A 143 5.61 8.42 0.59
CA ILE A 143 6.90 8.50 -0.11
C ILE A 143 6.71 8.56 -1.63
N SER A 144 5.83 7.72 -2.18
CA SER A 144 5.55 7.71 -3.62
C SER A 144 4.93 9.02 -4.08
N SER A 145 4.02 9.61 -3.29
CA SER A 145 3.38 10.89 -3.65
C SER A 145 4.32 12.08 -3.52
N LEU A 146 5.19 12.10 -2.51
CA LEU A 146 6.18 13.16 -2.34
C LEU A 146 7.18 13.20 -3.50
N GLN A 147 7.68 12.03 -3.92
CA GLN A 147 8.69 11.95 -4.96
C GLN A 147 8.15 12.16 -6.38
N ARG A 148 6.85 11.93 -6.61
CA ARG A 148 6.23 12.15 -7.93
C ARG A 148 5.94 13.63 -8.15
N THR A 149 6.77 14.30 -8.94
CA THR A 149 6.72 15.75 -9.23
C THR A 149 5.91 16.05 -10.48
N GLU A 150 4.67 15.60 -10.52
CA GLU A 150 3.67 15.85 -11.57
C GLU A 150 2.26 15.76 -11.00
N SER A 151 1.26 16.15 -11.76
CA SER A 151 -0.15 15.84 -11.49
C SER A 151 -0.67 14.84 -12.51
N ARG A 152 -1.27 13.70 -12.02
CA ARG A 152 -1.80 12.63 -12.88
C ARG A 152 -2.93 11.88 -12.17
N GLY A 153 -4.09 11.83 -12.81
CA GLY A 153 -5.26 11.15 -12.26
C GLY A 153 -5.68 11.71 -10.91
N ALA A 154 -5.68 10.90 -9.88
CA ALA A 154 -6.01 11.31 -8.51
C ALA A 154 -4.84 11.98 -7.76
N HIS A 155 -3.63 11.93 -8.32
CA HIS A 155 -2.46 12.61 -7.75
C HIS A 155 -2.43 14.06 -8.23
N ALA A 156 -2.86 15.00 -7.40
CA ALA A 156 -2.89 16.42 -7.69
C ALA A 156 -1.83 17.17 -6.86
N ARG A 157 -0.81 17.71 -7.53
CA ARG A 157 0.27 18.52 -6.96
C ARG A 157 0.05 19.99 -7.28
N GLU A 158 -0.20 20.82 -6.27
CA GLU A 158 -0.34 22.27 -6.48
C GLU A 158 0.97 22.94 -6.94
N ASP A 159 2.11 22.37 -6.52
CA ASP A 159 3.46 22.82 -6.91
C ASP A 159 3.94 22.22 -8.25
N PHE A 160 3.28 21.18 -8.79
CA PHE A 160 3.53 20.58 -10.09
C PHE A 160 2.20 20.26 -10.77
N PRO A 161 1.42 21.28 -11.23
CA PRO A 161 0.05 21.04 -11.70
C PRO A 161 -0.05 20.28 -13.02
N GLU A 162 1.01 20.26 -13.81
CA GLU A 162 1.02 19.64 -15.13
C GLU A 162 1.40 18.16 -15.05
N ARG A 163 0.92 17.39 -16.05
CA ARG A 163 1.33 16.00 -16.28
C ARG A 163 2.69 15.99 -17.01
N ASP A 164 3.60 15.17 -16.53
CA ASP A 164 4.93 15.01 -17.11
C ASP A 164 5.13 13.59 -17.66
N ASP A 165 4.82 13.40 -18.95
CA ASP A 165 4.96 12.10 -19.61
C ASP A 165 6.42 11.73 -19.91
N GLU A 166 7.35 12.69 -19.94
CA GLU A 166 8.76 12.44 -20.19
C GLU A 166 9.41 11.74 -18.99
N ASN A 167 9.17 12.23 -17.78
CA ASN A 167 9.82 11.73 -16.57
C ASN A 167 8.97 10.75 -15.76
N TRP A 168 7.62 10.82 -15.90
CA TRP A 168 6.70 10.13 -15.01
C TRP A 168 5.70 9.19 -15.69
N LEU A 169 5.84 8.89 -17.00
CA LEU A 169 5.05 7.83 -17.63
C LEU A 169 5.55 6.44 -17.18
N CYS A 170 5.49 6.23 -15.88
CA CYS A 170 5.99 5.03 -15.22
C CYS A 170 5.21 4.72 -13.94
N HIS A 171 5.29 3.46 -13.50
CA HIS A 171 4.86 3.05 -12.17
C HIS A 171 5.93 3.42 -11.14
N SER A 172 5.51 3.90 -9.98
CA SER A 172 6.38 4.06 -8.81
C SER A 172 6.42 2.73 -8.04
N LEU A 173 7.61 2.25 -7.71
CA LEU A 173 7.84 1.00 -7.00
C LEU A 173 8.55 1.30 -5.70
N TYR A 174 7.83 1.25 -4.57
CA TYR A 174 8.41 1.46 -3.26
C TYR A 174 8.86 0.13 -2.64
N ASP A 175 10.11 0.08 -2.22
CA ASP A 175 10.66 -1.04 -1.44
C ASP A 175 10.73 -0.63 0.04
N PRO A 176 9.90 -1.21 0.93
CA PRO A 176 9.88 -0.84 2.33
C PRO A 176 11.15 -1.24 3.09
N SER A 177 11.91 -2.23 2.61
CA SER A 177 13.13 -2.70 3.25
C SER A 177 14.30 -1.72 3.08
N THR A 178 14.41 -1.12 1.90
CA THR A 178 15.45 -0.14 1.55
C THR A 178 14.98 1.30 1.61
N LYS A 179 13.66 1.52 1.68
CA LYS A 179 12.99 2.82 1.54
C LYS A 179 13.30 3.54 0.22
N VAL A 180 13.66 2.80 -0.80
CA VAL A 180 13.98 3.30 -2.13
C VAL A 180 12.75 3.26 -3.02
N LEU A 181 12.52 4.32 -3.77
CA LEU A 181 11.52 4.38 -4.81
C LEU A 181 12.18 4.14 -6.18
N GLY A 182 11.83 3.00 -6.80
CA GLY A 182 12.18 2.68 -8.18
C GLY A 182 11.10 3.11 -9.17
N LYS A 183 11.42 3.03 -10.47
CA LYS A 183 10.49 3.28 -11.58
C LYS A 183 10.43 2.07 -12.50
N ARG A 184 9.22 1.75 -12.99
CA ARG A 184 8.99 0.75 -14.02
C ARG A 184 8.15 1.38 -15.14
N HIS A 185 8.61 1.32 -16.38
CA HIS A 185 7.88 1.86 -17.51
C HIS A 185 6.50 1.21 -17.67
N VAL A 186 5.53 2.02 -18.10
CA VAL A 186 4.21 1.52 -18.48
C VAL A 186 4.34 0.77 -19.80
N ASN A 187 3.75 -0.42 -19.89
CA ASN A 187 3.72 -1.18 -21.13
C ASN A 187 2.54 -0.71 -22.01
N PHE A 188 2.85 -0.12 -23.15
CA PHE A 188 1.88 0.30 -24.18
C PHE A 188 1.83 -0.63 -25.41
N GLU A 189 2.48 -1.78 -25.34
CA GLU A 189 2.53 -2.78 -26.41
C GLU A 189 1.74 -4.04 -26.03
N PRO A 190 0.40 -3.98 -26.03
CA PRO A 190 -0.42 -5.15 -25.74
C PRO A 190 -0.34 -6.14 -26.91
N HIS A 191 -0.35 -7.45 -26.59
CA HIS A 191 -0.22 -8.49 -27.62
C HIS A 191 -1.49 -8.79 -28.41
N GLN A 192 -2.67 -8.46 -27.89
CA GLN A 192 -3.96 -8.91 -28.43
C GLN A 192 -4.99 -7.79 -28.70
N VAL A 193 -4.73 -6.59 -28.24
CA VAL A 193 -5.63 -5.44 -28.38
C VAL A 193 -4.87 -4.23 -28.89
N GLU A 194 -5.59 -3.28 -29.48
CA GLU A 194 -5.01 -2.00 -29.91
C GLU A 194 -4.58 -1.16 -28.69
N ALA A 195 -3.41 -0.53 -28.79
CA ALA A 195 -2.94 0.41 -27.80
C ALA A 195 -3.57 1.78 -27.97
N PHE A 196 -3.90 2.43 -26.85
CA PHE A 196 -4.39 3.80 -26.84
C PHE A 196 -3.30 4.73 -26.31
N PRO A 197 -2.89 5.76 -27.07
CA PRO A 197 -1.91 6.73 -26.58
C PRO A 197 -2.51 7.55 -25.42
N PRO A 198 -1.67 8.02 -24.49
CA PRO A 198 -2.09 8.92 -23.43
C PRO A 198 -2.76 10.18 -24.02
N LYS A 199 -3.92 10.55 -23.49
CA LYS A 199 -4.65 11.76 -23.89
C LYS A 199 -4.79 12.71 -22.72
N ILE A 200 -4.85 14.00 -23.01
CA ILE A 200 -5.24 15.01 -22.03
C ILE A 200 -6.70 14.75 -21.65
N ARG A 201 -6.99 14.73 -20.37
CA ARG A 201 -8.36 14.58 -19.87
C ARG A 201 -9.14 15.86 -20.16
N THR A 202 -10.22 15.74 -20.93
CA THR A 202 -11.20 16.82 -21.15
C THR A 202 -12.48 16.48 -20.39
N TYR A 203 -13.07 17.48 -19.74
CA TYR A 203 -14.35 17.36 -19.04
C TYR A 203 -15.47 17.95 -19.91
#